data_27dbbc23d16f04b49e84875533a501a5
#
_entry.id   27dbbc23d16f04b49e84875533a501a5
#
_cell.length_a   1.000
_cell.length_b   1.000
_cell.length_c   1.000
_cell.angle_alpha   90.00
_cell.angle_beta   90.00
_cell.angle_gamma   90.00
#
_symmetry.space_group_name_H-M   'P 1'
#
loop_
_entity.id
_entity.type
_entity.pdbx_description
1 polymer ?
#
loop_
_entity_poly.entity_id
_entity_poly.type
_entity_poly.pdbx_seq_one_letter_code
_entity_poly.pdbx_strand_id
1 'polypeptide(L)'
;KSFQIIFLITCTNNVNISTCLESISKNNHSLNCLILLLLQNNVKLSLESYITPYTSIKVLHKTHTIPLSQARNILLKSERIHAGSFYMFPDDDSVFDQHFFEFFTKIITGNTLIAVKGTQSKSVYFLKMPERKWALISDFDKAISVNMVIKGTTIQKVGNFDEKLGVGNYYGAGEDNDYFLRCNAIEQFVFSNDLWNYHPLPCKNTLQTVSKILIRYKSYGRGVVYMLLKHRMITEAAKVVVKGYLGCIKKLMMLNWKMAYVYLIAGSVRFYTFLKNIK
;
A
#
# COMPACT_ATOMS: atom_id res chain seq x y z
N LYS A 1 18.75 -6.95 -19.91
CA LYS A 1 17.58 -6.11 -20.20
C LYS A 1 17.42 -5.07 -19.08
N SER A 2 17.27 -3.80 -19.41
CA SER A 2 16.86 -2.80 -18.42
C SER A 2 15.34 -2.85 -18.29
N PHE A 3 14.83 -3.02 -17.06
CA PHE A 3 13.40 -2.99 -16.80
C PHE A 3 12.92 -1.52 -16.65
N GLN A 4 11.76 -1.22 -17.23
CA GLN A 4 11.17 0.12 -17.13
C GLN A 4 10.26 0.21 -15.89
N ILE A 5 9.55 -0.89 -15.58
CA ILE A 5 8.71 -1.00 -14.39
C ILE A 5 8.98 -2.32 -13.66
N ILE A 6 9.00 -2.26 -12.33
CA ILE A 6 9.21 -3.41 -11.45
C ILE A 6 8.07 -3.46 -10.43
N PHE A 7 7.30 -4.53 -10.47
CA PHE A 7 6.24 -4.81 -9.50
C PHE A 7 6.77 -5.71 -8.39
N LEU A 8 6.59 -5.31 -7.13
CA LEU A 8 6.92 -6.11 -5.96
C LEU A 8 5.62 -6.59 -5.32
N ILE A 9 5.28 -7.86 -5.53
CA ILE A 9 4.01 -8.46 -5.13
C ILE A 9 4.26 -9.49 -4.03
N THR A 10 3.48 -9.41 -2.95
CA THR A 10 3.50 -10.40 -1.87
C THR A 10 2.17 -11.14 -1.85
N CYS A 11 2.22 -12.47 -1.76
CA CYS A 11 1.03 -13.31 -1.83
C CYS A 11 1.05 -14.33 -0.68
N THR A 12 -0.04 -14.41 0.08
CA THR A 12 -0.21 -15.37 1.19
C THR A 12 -1.17 -16.51 0.89
N ASN A 13 -1.92 -16.39 -0.21
CA ASN A 13 -2.84 -17.42 -0.72
C ASN A 13 -2.96 -17.24 -2.24
N ASN A 14 -3.49 -18.23 -2.96
CA ASN A 14 -3.58 -18.22 -4.42
C ASN A 14 -4.91 -17.70 -4.98
N VAL A 15 -5.76 -17.08 -4.18
CA VAL A 15 -7.13 -16.71 -4.60
C VAL A 15 -7.13 -15.65 -5.70
N ASN A 16 -6.33 -14.60 -5.55
CA ASN A 16 -6.40 -13.42 -6.42
C ASN A 16 -5.16 -13.25 -7.31
N ILE A 17 -4.02 -13.82 -6.91
CA ILE A 17 -2.72 -13.58 -7.56
C ILE A 17 -2.73 -13.92 -9.05
N SER A 18 -3.44 -14.98 -9.46
CA SER A 18 -3.55 -15.35 -10.86
C SER A 18 -4.17 -14.26 -11.71
N THR A 19 -5.24 -13.62 -11.22
CA THR A 19 -5.90 -12.49 -11.90
C THR A 19 -4.98 -11.28 -12.00
N CYS A 20 -4.22 -10.98 -10.94
CA CYS A 20 -3.24 -9.90 -10.95
C CYS A 20 -2.16 -10.14 -12.02
N LEU A 21 -1.52 -11.30 -12.00
CA LEU A 21 -0.47 -11.66 -12.96
C LEU A 21 -0.98 -11.69 -14.40
N GLU A 22 -2.18 -12.26 -14.60
CA GLU A 22 -2.82 -12.31 -15.90
C GLU A 22 -3.11 -10.89 -16.44
N SER A 23 -3.58 -10.00 -15.59
CA SER A 23 -3.85 -8.60 -15.97
C SER A 23 -2.59 -7.88 -16.41
N ILE A 24 -1.45 -8.13 -15.77
CA ILE A 24 -0.16 -7.54 -16.16
C ILE A 24 0.32 -8.17 -17.49
N SER A 25 0.35 -9.49 -17.58
CA SER A 25 0.92 -10.18 -18.75
C SER A 25 0.11 -9.98 -20.02
N LYS A 26 -1.23 -9.97 -19.94
CA LYS A 26 -2.12 -9.79 -21.09
C LYS A 26 -2.18 -8.35 -21.60
N ASN A 27 -2.03 -7.37 -20.72
CA ASN A 27 -2.21 -5.95 -21.08
C ASN A 27 -0.88 -5.21 -21.30
N ASN A 28 0.26 -5.81 -20.96
CA ASN A 28 1.57 -5.23 -21.18
C ASN A 28 2.16 -5.66 -22.53
N HIS A 29 2.11 -4.79 -23.53
CA HIS A 29 2.59 -5.05 -24.88
C HIS A 29 3.85 -4.25 -25.26
N SER A 30 4.38 -3.42 -24.35
CA SER A 30 5.44 -2.47 -24.73
C SER A 30 6.52 -2.25 -23.66
N LEU A 31 6.21 -2.40 -22.38
CA LEU A 31 7.14 -2.09 -21.29
C LEU A 31 7.93 -3.32 -20.86
N ASN A 32 9.24 -3.22 -20.79
CA ASN A 32 10.03 -4.23 -20.11
C ASN A 32 9.71 -4.24 -18.61
N CYS A 33 8.93 -5.22 -18.20
CA CYS A 33 8.41 -5.41 -16.86
C CYS A 33 9.12 -6.55 -16.13
N LEU A 34 9.44 -6.34 -14.87
CA LEU A 34 9.86 -7.41 -13.95
C LEU A 34 8.83 -7.50 -12.81
N ILE A 35 8.37 -8.70 -12.55
CA ILE A 35 7.56 -9.01 -11.36
C ILE A 35 8.47 -9.74 -10.37
N LEU A 36 8.71 -9.12 -9.21
CA LEU A 36 9.32 -9.76 -8.05
C LEU A 36 8.18 -10.28 -7.17
N LEU A 37 8.00 -11.58 -7.11
CA LEU A 37 6.88 -12.24 -6.44
C LEU A 37 7.36 -13.01 -5.22
N LEU A 38 6.83 -12.72 -4.04
CA LEU A 38 7.05 -13.48 -2.82
C LEU A 38 5.82 -14.34 -2.51
N LEU A 39 5.93 -15.65 -2.72
CA LEU A 39 4.91 -16.62 -2.34
C LEU A 39 5.16 -17.09 -0.89
N GLN A 40 4.16 -16.97 -0.05
CA GLN A 40 4.21 -17.33 1.37
C GLN A 40 3.26 -18.52 1.63
N ASN A 41 3.38 -19.16 2.82
CA ASN A 41 2.54 -20.30 3.22
C ASN A 41 2.60 -21.50 2.24
N ASN A 42 3.75 -21.74 1.61
CA ASN A 42 3.91 -22.79 0.61
C ASN A 42 2.92 -22.69 -0.57
N VAL A 43 2.45 -21.49 -0.90
CA VAL A 43 1.63 -21.26 -2.08
C VAL A 43 2.39 -21.75 -3.31
N LYS A 44 1.70 -22.58 -4.13
CA LYS A 44 2.22 -23.06 -5.40
C LYS A 44 1.44 -22.40 -6.54
N LEU A 45 2.16 -21.95 -7.55
CA LEU A 45 1.60 -21.28 -8.72
C LEU A 45 2.41 -21.66 -9.96
N SER A 46 1.72 -22.06 -11.04
CA SER A 46 2.32 -22.21 -12.36
C SER A 46 2.45 -20.82 -12.98
N LEU A 47 3.62 -20.50 -13.50
CA LEU A 47 3.97 -19.15 -13.94
C LEU A 47 4.19 -19.01 -15.44
N GLU A 48 4.29 -20.12 -16.14
CA GLU A 48 4.66 -20.18 -17.56
C GLU A 48 3.74 -19.34 -18.44
N SER A 49 2.43 -19.33 -18.12
CA SER A 49 1.42 -18.56 -18.86
C SER A 49 1.50 -17.05 -18.68
N TYR A 50 2.21 -16.57 -17.67
CA TYR A 50 2.34 -15.13 -17.36
C TYR A 50 3.66 -14.53 -17.86
N ILE A 51 4.59 -15.36 -18.33
CA ILE A 51 5.86 -14.89 -18.92
C ILE A 51 5.61 -14.55 -20.38
N THR A 52 5.99 -13.34 -20.78
CA THR A 52 5.84 -12.83 -22.15
C THR A 52 7.16 -12.19 -22.61
N PRO A 53 7.31 -11.76 -23.87
CA PRO A 53 8.48 -11.00 -24.30
C PRO A 53 8.73 -9.73 -23.49
N TYR A 54 7.67 -9.17 -22.91
CA TYR A 54 7.68 -7.92 -22.13
C TYR A 54 7.63 -8.11 -20.63
N THR A 55 7.21 -9.30 -20.13
CA THR A 55 7.01 -9.58 -18.72
C THR A 55 7.86 -10.74 -18.26
N SER A 56 8.79 -10.47 -17.34
CA SER A 56 9.62 -11.46 -16.64
C SER A 56 9.15 -11.60 -15.20
N ILE A 57 9.27 -12.81 -14.63
CA ILE A 57 8.86 -13.07 -13.25
C ILE A 57 10.03 -13.74 -12.51
N LYS A 58 10.37 -13.21 -11.35
CA LYS A 58 11.28 -13.84 -10.37
C LYS A 58 10.54 -14.14 -9.09
N VAL A 59 10.61 -15.38 -8.62
CA VAL A 59 9.87 -15.84 -7.46
C VAL A 59 10.79 -16.14 -6.29
N LEU A 60 10.34 -15.71 -5.11
CA LEU A 60 10.90 -16.12 -3.82
C LEU A 60 9.82 -16.85 -3.02
N HIS A 61 10.24 -17.74 -2.14
CA HIS A 61 9.34 -18.54 -1.33
C HIS A 61 9.60 -18.37 0.17
N LYS A 62 8.51 -18.38 0.92
CA LYS A 62 8.52 -18.50 2.38
C LYS A 62 7.52 -19.57 2.81
N THR A 63 7.89 -20.39 3.76
CA THR A 63 7.05 -21.49 4.30
C THR A 63 5.91 -20.99 5.17
N HIS A 64 6.04 -19.76 5.70
CA HIS A 64 5.07 -19.14 6.61
C HIS A 64 4.82 -17.67 6.22
N THR A 65 3.75 -17.10 6.74
CA THR A 65 3.45 -15.68 6.59
C THR A 65 4.38 -14.86 7.47
N ILE A 66 4.97 -13.82 6.88
CA ILE A 66 5.75 -12.80 7.58
C ILE A 66 5.04 -11.44 7.46
N PRO A 67 5.35 -10.47 8.33
CA PRO A 67 4.79 -9.13 8.25
C PRO A 67 5.03 -8.46 6.88
N LEU A 68 4.05 -7.68 6.43
CA LEU A 68 4.03 -7.10 5.07
C LEU A 68 5.28 -6.25 4.76
N SER A 69 5.72 -5.40 5.69
CA SER A 69 6.92 -4.58 5.50
C SER A 69 8.19 -5.41 5.36
N GLN A 70 8.31 -6.52 6.12
CA GLN A 70 9.42 -7.47 5.98
C GLN A 70 9.37 -8.18 4.62
N ALA A 71 8.18 -8.59 4.18
CA ALA A 71 7.97 -9.23 2.88
C ALA A 71 8.39 -8.30 1.73
N ARG A 72 7.99 -7.03 1.77
CA ARG A 72 8.40 -6.02 0.78
C ARG A 72 9.90 -5.76 0.82
N ASN A 73 10.51 -5.73 2.00
CA ASN A 73 11.97 -5.56 2.14
C ASN A 73 12.76 -6.74 1.59
N ILE A 74 12.26 -7.97 1.71
CA ILE A 74 12.86 -9.15 1.07
C ILE A 74 12.86 -8.97 -0.45
N LEU A 75 11.73 -8.52 -1.02
CA LEU A 75 11.65 -8.27 -2.46
C LEU A 75 12.59 -7.13 -2.91
N LEU A 76 12.64 -6.02 -2.17
CA LEU A 76 13.57 -4.92 -2.45
C LEU A 76 15.04 -5.35 -2.43
N LYS A 77 15.40 -6.30 -1.56
CA LYS A 77 16.77 -6.82 -1.43
C LYS A 77 17.09 -7.95 -2.41
N SER A 78 16.09 -8.54 -3.06
CA SER A 78 16.27 -9.69 -3.95
C SER A 78 16.90 -9.35 -5.29
N GLU A 79 16.89 -8.07 -5.65
CA GLU A 79 17.51 -7.51 -6.85
C GLU A 79 18.17 -6.18 -6.52
N ARG A 80 19.19 -5.85 -7.32
CA ARG A 80 19.77 -4.50 -7.27
C ARG A 80 18.71 -3.48 -7.70
N ILE A 81 18.57 -2.40 -6.94
CA ILE A 81 17.66 -1.30 -7.31
C ILE A 81 18.23 -0.57 -8.54
N HIS A 82 17.49 -0.62 -9.63
CA HIS A 82 17.82 0.05 -10.89
C HIS A 82 17.34 1.50 -10.86
N ALA A 83 18.28 2.44 -10.93
CA ALA A 83 18.01 3.88 -10.83
C ALA A 83 17.01 4.38 -11.90
N GLY A 84 17.09 3.84 -13.12
CA GLY A 84 16.24 4.21 -14.26
C GLY A 84 14.88 3.50 -14.31
N SER A 85 14.58 2.62 -13.34
CA SER A 85 13.31 1.89 -13.31
C SER A 85 12.31 2.55 -12.36
N PHE A 86 11.03 2.30 -12.59
CA PHE A 86 9.95 2.62 -11.67
C PHE A 86 9.52 1.37 -10.90
N TYR A 87 9.07 1.57 -9.67
CA TYR A 87 8.70 0.51 -8.74
C TYR A 87 7.29 0.73 -8.24
N MET A 88 6.52 -0.35 -8.16
CA MET A 88 5.20 -0.38 -7.54
C MET A 88 5.11 -1.55 -6.56
N PHE A 89 4.24 -1.41 -5.57
CA PHE A 89 3.97 -2.42 -4.54
C PHE A 89 2.49 -2.79 -4.54
N PRO A 90 1.97 -3.35 -5.65
CA PRO A 90 0.56 -3.72 -5.71
C PRO A 90 0.26 -4.88 -4.76
N ASP A 91 -0.98 -4.90 -4.26
CA ASP A 91 -1.51 -6.06 -3.56
C ASP A 91 -1.83 -7.18 -4.58
N ASP A 92 -1.92 -8.42 -4.13
CA ASP A 92 -2.14 -9.59 -5.00
C ASP A 92 -3.54 -9.64 -5.64
N ASP A 93 -4.43 -8.71 -5.27
CA ASP A 93 -5.75 -8.52 -5.86
C ASP A 93 -5.86 -7.26 -6.75
N SER A 94 -4.74 -6.61 -7.04
CA SER A 94 -4.68 -5.48 -7.98
C SER A 94 -4.82 -5.96 -9.43
N VAL A 95 -5.49 -5.14 -10.26
CA VAL A 95 -5.70 -5.43 -11.68
C VAL A 95 -5.25 -4.22 -12.51
N PHE A 96 -4.53 -4.50 -13.59
CA PHE A 96 -3.99 -3.50 -14.51
C PHE A 96 -4.60 -3.71 -15.89
N ASP A 97 -5.11 -2.66 -16.51
CA ASP A 97 -5.62 -2.69 -17.87
C ASP A 97 -4.60 -2.17 -18.89
N GLN A 98 -4.94 -2.25 -20.17
CA GLN A 98 -4.09 -1.77 -21.25
C GLN A 98 -3.79 -0.27 -21.12
N HIS A 99 -4.78 0.52 -20.67
CA HIS A 99 -4.61 1.96 -20.47
C HIS A 99 -3.48 2.30 -19.48
N PHE A 100 -3.32 1.50 -18.42
CA PHE A 100 -2.23 1.69 -17.45
C PHE A 100 -0.87 1.66 -18.16
N PHE A 101 -0.60 0.65 -19.00
CA PHE A 101 0.69 0.48 -19.66
C PHE A 101 0.92 1.53 -20.75
N GLU A 102 -0.10 1.85 -21.56
CA GLU A 102 -0.01 2.87 -22.59
C GLU A 102 0.24 4.27 -22.00
N PHE A 103 -0.48 4.62 -20.94
CA PHE A 103 -0.29 5.91 -20.29
C PHE A 103 1.05 5.98 -19.54
N PHE A 104 1.43 4.90 -18.89
CA PHE A 104 2.72 4.80 -18.21
C PHE A 104 3.89 5.06 -19.17
N THR A 105 3.83 4.52 -20.39
CA THR A 105 4.84 4.77 -21.43
C THR A 105 5.01 6.27 -21.73
N LYS A 106 3.94 7.03 -21.71
CA LYS A 106 3.97 8.49 -21.90
C LYS A 106 4.60 9.23 -20.73
N ILE A 107 4.38 8.74 -19.51
CA ILE A 107 4.94 9.36 -18.29
C ILE A 107 6.45 9.15 -18.19
N ILE A 108 6.95 7.96 -18.51
CA ILE A 108 8.39 7.64 -18.37
C ILE A 108 9.27 8.38 -19.36
N THR A 109 8.72 8.91 -20.46
CA THR A 109 9.47 9.73 -21.45
C THR A 109 9.63 11.18 -20.98
N GLY A 110 8.77 11.64 -20.08
CA GLY A 110 8.87 12.94 -19.43
C GLY A 110 9.63 12.83 -18.11
N ASN A 111 10.48 13.78 -17.82
CA ASN A 111 11.24 13.80 -16.58
C ASN A 111 10.38 13.49 -15.37
N THR A 112 10.83 12.52 -14.61
CA THR A 112 10.73 12.57 -13.22
C THR A 112 9.57 11.98 -12.58
N LEU A 113 8.85 11.22 -12.27
CA LEU A 113 7.96 11.53 -11.14
C LEU A 113 7.34 10.27 -10.52
N ILE A 114 7.53 10.23 -9.25
CA ILE A 114 6.70 9.49 -8.34
C ILE A 114 5.26 9.96 -8.56
N ALA A 115 4.44 9.18 -9.25
CA ALA A 115 3.03 9.48 -9.44
C ALA A 115 2.20 8.75 -8.39
N VAL A 116 1.36 9.48 -7.68
CA VAL A 116 0.34 8.89 -6.82
C VAL A 116 -0.95 8.83 -7.61
N LYS A 117 -1.53 7.64 -7.66
CA LYS A 117 -2.68 7.34 -8.49
C LYS A 117 -3.94 7.07 -7.69
N GLY A 118 -5.07 7.47 -8.27
CA GLY A 118 -6.38 6.98 -7.85
C GLY A 118 -6.58 5.52 -8.23
N THR A 119 -7.04 4.71 -7.29
CA THR A 119 -7.47 3.34 -7.56
C THR A 119 -8.96 3.32 -7.87
N GLN A 120 -9.35 2.51 -8.83
CA GLN A 120 -10.74 2.34 -9.25
C GLN A 120 -11.18 0.89 -9.05
N SER A 121 -12.37 0.69 -8.54
CA SER A 121 -13.08 -0.59 -8.59
C SER A 121 -14.16 -0.47 -9.68
N LYS A 122 -13.93 -1.06 -10.83
CA LYS A 122 -14.80 -1.09 -12.02
C LYS A 122 -15.52 0.22 -12.41
N SER A 123 -16.20 0.89 -11.51
CA SER A 123 -16.93 2.14 -11.76
C SER A 123 -16.84 3.16 -10.63
N VAL A 124 -16.11 2.85 -9.56
CA VAL A 124 -16.02 3.69 -8.37
C VAL A 124 -14.57 3.98 -8.02
N TYR A 125 -14.23 5.24 -7.82
CA TYR A 125 -12.91 5.62 -7.34
C TYR A 125 -12.72 5.16 -5.89
N PHE A 126 -11.71 4.34 -5.66
CA PHE A 126 -11.31 3.94 -4.32
C PHE A 126 -10.73 5.13 -3.54
N LEU A 127 -9.88 5.92 -4.18
CA LEU A 127 -9.34 7.17 -3.69
C LEU A 127 -9.52 8.27 -4.73
N LYS A 128 -10.13 9.38 -4.34
CA LYS A 128 -10.16 10.59 -5.16
C LYS A 128 -8.87 11.38 -4.92
N MET A 129 -8.09 11.58 -5.97
CA MET A 129 -6.90 12.41 -5.93
C MET A 129 -7.24 13.90 -5.98
N PRO A 130 -6.44 14.77 -5.33
CA PRO A 130 -6.55 16.20 -5.50
C PRO A 130 -6.34 16.62 -6.95
N GLU A 131 -6.96 17.74 -7.34
CA GLU A 131 -6.78 18.31 -8.68
C GLU A 131 -5.42 18.99 -8.87
N ARG A 132 -4.76 19.39 -7.76
CA ARG A 132 -3.42 19.98 -7.82
C ARG A 132 -2.37 18.96 -8.26
N LYS A 133 -1.33 19.46 -8.93
CA LYS A 133 -0.26 18.61 -9.46
C LYS A 133 0.61 17.97 -8.35
N TRP A 134 1.01 18.75 -7.36
CA TRP A 134 2.01 18.33 -6.36
C TRP A 134 1.38 17.83 -5.07
N ALA A 135 1.87 16.70 -4.58
CA ALA A 135 1.46 16.17 -3.29
C ALA A 135 2.07 16.97 -2.12
N LEU A 136 1.30 17.16 -1.07
CA LEU A 136 1.73 17.75 0.19
C LEU A 136 1.94 16.66 1.24
N ILE A 137 2.62 17.00 2.33
CA ILE A 137 2.77 16.11 3.49
C ILE A 137 1.39 15.69 4.04
N SER A 138 0.42 16.60 4.01
CA SER A 138 -0.96 16.33 4.44
C SER A 138 -1.71 15.30 3.59
N ASP A 139 -1.19 14.93 2.41
CA ASP A 139 -1.81 13.94 1.53
C ASP A 139 -1.37 12.50 1.83
N PHE A 140 -0.69 12.30 2.93
CA PHE A 140 -0.21 10.96 3.31
C PHE A 140 -1.33 9.90 3.30
N ASP A 141 -2.58 10.28 3.57
CA ASP A 141 -3.76 9.40 3.56
C ASP A 141 -4.25 9.04 2.13
N LYS A 142 -3.73 9.70 1.09
CA LYS A 142 -3.99 9.41 -0.33
C LYS A 142 -3.01 8.40 -0.92
N ALA A 143 -1.89 8.18 -0.26
CA ALA A 143 -0.86 7.25 -0.70
C ALA A 143 -1.05 5.89 -0.04
N ILE A 144 -1.28 4.88 -0.87
CA ILE A 144 -1.28 3.47 -0.49
C ILE A 144 -0.38 2.71 -1.45
N SER A 145 0.11 1.55 -1.07
CA SER A 145 1.09 0.79 -1.87
C SER A 145 0.68 0.59 -3.33
N VAL A 146 -0.59 0.30 -3.54
CA VAL A 146 -1.14 0.00 -4.88
C VAL A 146 -1.18 1.20 -5.81
N ASN A 147 -1.05 2.43 -5.31
CA ASN A 147 -1.16 3.64 -6.11
C ASN A 147 0.12 4.49 -6.15
N MET A 148 1.20 4.01 -5.57
CA MET A 148 2.50 4.69 -5.63
C MET A 148 3.37 4.12 -6.75
N VAL A 149 3.83 4.99 -7.64
CA VAL A 149 4.86 4.68 -8.63
C VAL A 149 6.11 5.44 -8.25
N ILE A 150 7.18 4.73 -7.90
CA ILE A 150 8.37 5.31 -7.27
C ILE A 150 9.59 5.04 -8.13
N LYS A 151 10.41 6.06 -8.38
CA LYS A 151 11.67 5.90 -9.09
C LYS A 151 12.69 5.10 -8.27
N GLY A 152 13.49 4.31 -8.98
CA GLY A 152 14.60 3.59 -8.37
C GLY A 152 15.61 4.50 -7.67
N THR A 153 15.89 5.68 -8.20
CA THR A 153 16.75 6.69 -7.53
C THR A 153 16.21 7.11 -6.17
N THR A 154 14.91 7.25 -6.04
CA THR A 154 14.27 7.61 -4.77
C THR A 154 14.29 6.43 -3.80
N ILE A 155 14.02 5.21 -4.27
CA ILE A 155 14.10 3.99 -3.44
C ILE A 155 15.53 3.79 -2.92
N GLN A 156 16.57 4.01 -3.75
CA GLN A 156 17.96 3.92 -3.31
C GLN A 156 18.28 4.86 -2.15
N LYS A 157 17.68 6.06 -2.12
CA LYS A 157 17.88 7.05 -1.07
C LYS A 157 17.03 6.78 0.18
N VAL A 158 15.78 6.36 -0.01
CA VAL A 158 14.82 6.07 1.09
C VAL A 158 15.14 4.76 1.79
N GLY A 159 15.57 3.75 1.02
CA GLY A 159 15.84 2.41 1.51
C GLY A 159 14.58 1.60 1.80
N ASN A 160 14.64 0.80 2.86
CA ASN A 160 13.64 -0.19 3.24
C ASN A 160 12.37 0.43 3.87
N PHE A 161 11.29 -0.33 3.85
CA PHE A 161 10.12 -0.09 4.72
C PHE A 161 10.51 -0.23 6.20
N ASP A 162 9.82 0.51 7.07
CA ASP A 162 9.95 0.35 8.52
C ASP A 162 9.24 -0.94 8.96
N GLU A 163 10.02 -1.94 9.37
CA GLU A 163 9.51 -3.27 9.76
C GLU A 163 8.73 -3.27 11.08
N LYS A 164 8.64 -2.16 11.80
CA LYS A 164 7.73 -2.00 12.93
C LYS A 164 6.28 -1.74 12.49
N LEU A 165 6.08 -1.22 11.26
CA LEU A 165 4.80 -0.86 10.67
C LEU A 165 4.26 -1.95 9.74
N GLY A 166 2.96 -1.94 9.51
CA GLY A 166 2.29 -2.76 8.50
C GLY A 166 1.61 -4.00 9.02
N VAL A 167 0.78 -4.58 8.17
CA VAL A 167 -0.02 -5.77 8.49
C VAL A 167 0.89 -6.91 8.97
N GLY A 168 0.49 -7.56 10.06
CA GLY A 168 1.28 -8.61 10.72
C GLY A 168 2.16 -8.11 11.86
N ASN A 169 2.36 -6.80 12.00
CA ASN A 169 3.14 -6.18 13.06
C ASN A 169 2.29 -5.65 14.22
N TYR A 170 2.94 -5.32 15.33
CA TYR A 170 2.28 -4.66 16.47
C TYR A 170 1.66 -3.32 16.05
N TYR A 171 2.34 -2.52 15.25
CA TYR A 171 1.84 -1.33 14.57
C TYR A 171 1.31 -1.72 13.19
N GLY A 172 0.12 -2.30 13.13
CA GLY A 172 -0.41 -3.03 11.99
C GLY A 172 -0.91 -2.20 10.80
N ALA A 173 -0.45 -0.96 10.65
CA ALA A 173 -0.73 -0.09 9.51
C ALA A 173 0.27 1.07 9.47
N GLY A 174 0.19 1.89 8.41
CA GLY A 174 0.96 3.13 8.27
C GLY A 174 2.29 2.94 7.55
N GLU A 175 2.62 1.74 7.09
CA GLU A 175 3.83 1.44 6.33
C GLU A 175 3.87 2.18 5.00
N ASP A 176 2.75 2.24 4.30
CA ASP A 176 2.63 2.93 3.01
C ASP A 176 2.75 4.45 3.20
N ASN A 177 2.05 4.97 4.21
CA ASN A 177 2.09 6.39 4.53
C ASN A 177 3.49 6.83 5.01
N ASP A 178 4.16 6.02 5.84
CA ASP A 178 5.55 6.23 6.23
C ASP A 178 6.47 6.27 5.01
N TYR A 179 6.31 5.30 4.11
CA TYR A 179 7.12 5.23 2.91
C TYR A 179 6.89 6.41 1.99
N PHE A 180 5.61 6.80 1.79
CA PHE A 180 5.24 8.01 1.06
C PHE A 180 5.92 9.26 1.64
N LEU A 181 5.80 9.49 2.95
CA LEU A 181 6.37 10.68 3.60
C LEU A 181 7.89 10.75 3.42
N ARG A 182 8.59 9.61 3.56
CA ARG A 182 10.05 9.56 3.33
C ARG A 182 10.43 9.78 1.88
N CYS A 183 9.68 9.19 0.94
CA CYS A 183 9.88 9.43 -0.49
C CYS A 183 9.63 10.89 -0.86
N ASN A 184 8.49 11.45 -0.39
CA ASN A 184 8.08 12.81 -0.70
C ASN A 184 9.05 13.89 -0.17
N ALA A 185 9.80 13.57 0.90
CA ALA A 185 10.85 14.43 1.42
C ALA A 185 12.10 14.45 0.52
N ILE A 186 12.31 13.43 -0.30
CA ILE A 186 13.44 13.34 -1.25
C ILE A 186 13.05 13.87 -2.62
N GLU A 187 11.90 13.46 -3.11
CA GLU A 187 11.34 13.84 -4.40
C GLU A 187 9.82 13.92 -4.28
N GLN A 188 9.28 15.10 -4.50
CA GLN A 188 7.85 15.37 -4.31
C GLN A 188 6.99 14.56 -5.27
N PHE A 189 5.98 13.90 -4.74
CA PHE A 189 5.00 13.15 -5.54
C PHE A 189 4.15 14.07 -6.40
N VAL A 190 3.78 13.56 -7.57
CA VAL A 190 2.85 14.20 -8.48
C VAL A 190 1.59 13.36 -8.58
N PHE A 191 0.45 14.00 -8.42
CA PHE A 191 -0.83 13.36 -8.67
C PHE A 191 -1.08 13.20 -10.17
N SER A 192 -1.51 12.01 -10.56
CA SER A 192 -1.96 11.73 -11.92
C SER A 192 -3.36 11.13 -11.88
N ASN A 193 -4.33 11.80 -12.48
CA ASN A 193 -5.68 11.28 -12.64
C ASN A 193 -5.81 10.40 -13.89
N ASP A 194 -4.82 10.42 -14.76
CA ASP A 194 -4.82 9.69 -16.03
C ASP A 194 -4.19 8.31 -15.93
N LEU A 195 -3.45 8.04 -14.87
CA LEU A 195 -2.86 6.74 -14.58
C LEU A 195 -3.67 6.04 -13.51
N TRP A 196 -4.27 4.88 -13.74
CA TRP A 196 -5.03 4.12 -12.76
C TRP A 196 -4.81 2.61 -12.87
N ASN A 197 -5.08 1.92 -11.78
CA ASN A 197 -5.23 0.48 -11.69
C ASN A 197 -6.49 0.18 -10.87
N TYR A 198 -6.94 -1.05 -10.91
CA TYR A 198 -8.12 -1.47 -10.16
C TYR A 198 -7.71 -2.17 -8.88
N HIS A 199 -8.47 -1.95 -7.83
CA HIS A 199 -8.30 -2.62 -6.54
C HIS A 199 -9.69 -2.81 -5.92
N PRO A 200 -9.99 -3.97 -5.31
CA PRO A 200 -11.26 -4.22 -4.65
C PRO A 200 -11.56 -3.18 -3.57
N LEU A 201 -12.83 -2.82 -3.46
CA LEU A 201 -13.27 -1.97 -2.34
C LEU A 201 -13.07 -2.71 -1.01
N PRO A 202 -12.75 -1.98 0.07
CA PRO A 202 -12.64 -2.58 1.39
C PRO A 202 -13.92 -3.34 1.75
N CYS A 203 -13.78 -4.60 2.17
CA CYS A 203 -14.92 -5.39 2.65
C CYS A 203 -15.64 -4.66 3.79
N LYS A 204 -16.96 -4.51 3.67
CA LYS A 204 -17.77 -3.96 4.76
C LYS A 204 -17.63 -4.88 5.98
N ASN A 205 -17.43 -4.30 7.15
CA ASN A 205 -17.27 -5.03 8.42
C ASN A 205 -18.53 -5.84 8.86
N THR A 206 -19.59 -5.84 8.07
CA THR A 206 -20.88 -6.48 8.39
C THR A 206 -20.79 -8.01 8.53
N LEU A 207 -19.81 -8.64 7.90
CA LEU A 207 -19.62 -10.10 7.94
C LEU A 207 -18.53 -10.55 8.93
N GLN A 208 -17.88 -9.62 9.64
CA GLN A 208 -16.81 -9.94 10.57
C GLN A 208 -17.31 -10.03 12.02
N THR A 209 -16.72 -10.94 12.80
CA THR A 209 -16.97 -10.99 14.25
C THR A 209 -16.42 -9.74 14.94
N VAL A 210 -17.04 -9.33 16.05
CA VAL A 210 -16.59 -8.16 16.84
C VAL A 210 -15.14 -8.29 17.27
N SER A 211 -14.68 -9.50 17.60
CA SER A 211 -13.29 -9.75 17.98
C SER A 211 -12.30 -9.47 16.83
N LYS A 212 -12.61 -9.92 15.61
CA LYS A 212 -11.78 -9.63 14.42
C LYS A 212 -11.73 -8.13 14.11
N ILE A 213 -12.89 -7.47 14.17
CA ILE A 213 -12.98 -6.02 13.99
C ILE A 213 -12.12 -5.30 15.05
N LEU A 214 -12.24 -5.69 16.30
CA LEU A 214 -11.50 -5.08 17.41
C LEU A 214 -9.98 -5.25 17.25
N ILE A 215 -9.51 -6.45 16.91
CA ILE A 215 -8.08 -6.71 16.63
C ILE A 215 -7.58 -5.76 15.54
N ARG A 216 -8.31 -5.66 14.43
CA ARG A 216 -7.95 -4.78 13.30
C ARG A 216 -7.91 -3.31 13.72
N TYR A 217 -8.94 -2.81 14.41
CA TYR A 217 -9.02 -1.41 14.84
C TYR A 217 -7.93 -1.03 15.83
N LYS A 218 -7.58 -1.94 16.75
CA LYS A 218 -6.47 -1.76 17.70
C LYS A 218 -5.12 -1.70 16.97
N SER A 219 -4.86 -2.67 16.11
CA SER A 219 -3.59 -2.79 15.38
C SER A 219 -3.38 -1.61 14.43
N TYR A 220 -4.39 -1.31 13.60
CA TYR A 220 -4.33 -0.19 12.66
C TYR A 220 -4.25 1.17 13.39
N GLY A 221 -5.04 1.34 14.47
CA GLY A 221 -5.00 2.55 15.25
C GLY A 221 -3.63 2.84 15.86
N ARG A 222 -2.94 1.80 16.36
CA ARG A 222 -1.56 1.93 16.85
C ARG A 222 -0.60 2.34 15.74
N GLY A 223 -0.69 1.67 14.59
CA GLY A 223 0.19 1.93 13.45
C GLY A 223 0.09 3.36 12.95
N VAL A 224 -1.13 3.85 12.71
CA VAL A 224 -1.34 5.24 12.26
C VAL A 224 -0.82 6.26 13.27
N VAL A 225 -1.11 6.10 14.57
CA VAL A 225 -0.63 7.03 15.60
C VAL A 225 0.90 7.00 15.70
N TYR A 226 1.51 5.82 15.71
CA TYR A 226 2.97 5.68 15.75
C TYR A 226 3.62 6.34 14.53
N MET A 227 3.11 6.08 13.33
CA MET A 227 3.62 6.66 12.09
C MET A 227 3.55 8.19 12.11
N LEU A 228 2.42 8.77 12.52
CA LEU A 228 2.25 10.22 12.60
C LEU A 228 3.24 10.86 13.59
N LEU A 229 3.42 10.25 14.75
CA LEU A 229 4.37 10.74 15.76
C LEU A 229 5.83 10.60 15.29
N LYS A 230 6.19 9.51 14.60
CA LYS A 230 7.50 9.33 13.96
C LYS A 230 7.83 10.49 13.01
N HIS A 231 6.83 11.00 12.30
CA HIS A 231 6.98 12.14 11.39
C HIS A 231 6.67 13.50 12.04
N ARG A 232 6.61 13.58 13.38
CA ARG A 232 6.31 14.79 14.16
C ARG A 232 4.97 15.46 13.82
N MET A 233 4.03 14.70 13.28
CA MET A 233 2.67 15.15 12.95
C MET A 233 1.75 15.01 14.19
N ILE A 234 2.11 15.72 15.27
CA ILE A 234 1.49 15.57 16.61
C ILE A 234 0.00 15.91 16.55
N THR A 235 -0.36 16.99 15.85
CA THR A 235 -1.75 17.45 15.73
C THR A 235 -2.61 16.40 15.03
N GLU A 236 -2.12 15.79 13.96
CA GLU A 236 -2.80 14.74 13.20
C GLU A 236 -2.94 13.47 14.05
N ALA A 237 -1.92 13.11 14.80
CA ALA A 237 -1.97 11.99 15.74
C ALA A 237 -3.04 12.22 16.83
N ALA A 238 -3.10 13.42 17.40
CA ALA A 238 -4.13 13.79 18.37
C ALA A 238 -5.54 13.73 17.76
N LYS A 239 -5.72 14.23 16.53
CA LYS A 239 -6.99 14.13 15.80
C LYS A 239 -7.43 12.66 15.61
N VAL A 240 -6.49 11.74 15.32
CA VAL A 240 -6.78 10.31 15.17
C VAL A 240 -7.26 9.70 16.49
N VAL A 241 -6.66 10.11 17.62
CA VAL A 241 -7.09 9.70 18.96
C VAL A 241 -8.52 10.19 19.24
N VAL A 242 -8.77 11.50 19.07
CA VAL A 242 -10.07 12.13 19.30
C VAL A 242 -11.16 11.50 18.42
N LYS A 243 -10.88 11.27 17.11
CA LYS A 243 -11.84 10.59 16.21
C LYS A 243 -12.24 9.21 16.72
N GLY A 244 -11.37 8.50 17.44
CA GLY A 244 -11.71 7.23 18.08
C GLY A 244 -12.84 7.39 19.11
N TYR A 245 -12.71 8.35 20.02
CA TYR A 245 -13.73 8.60 21.04
C TYR A 245 -15.02 9.20 20.46
N LEU A 246 -14.92 10.14 19.50
CA LEU A 246 -16.09 10.66 18.78
C LEU A 246 -16.83 9.53 18.04
N GLY A 247 -16.11 8.58 17.47
CA GLY A 247 -16.72 7.39 16.88
C GLY A 247 -17.48 6.54 17.88
N CYS A 248 -16.99 6.41 19.12
CA CYS A 248 -17.70 5.74 20.22
C CYS A 248 -19.03 6.47 20.53
N ILE A 249 -18.98 7.78 20.77
CA ILE A 249 -20.16 8.59 21.06
C ILE A 249 -21.19 8.45 19.94
N LYS A 250 -20.78 8.61 18.68
CA LYS A 250 -21.68 8.44 17.52
C LYS A 250 -22.36 7.07 17.50
N LYS A 251 -21.64 5.99 17.83
CA LYS A 251 -22.19 4.64 17.84
C LYS A 251 -23.12 4.40 19.03
N LEU A 252 -22.88 5.03 20.17
CA LEU A 252 -23.81 5.04 21.31
C LEU A 252 -25.14 5.73 20.92
N MET A 253 -25.09 6.91 20.29
CA MET A 253 -26.28 7.61 19.80
C MET A 253 -27.08 6.79 18.77
N MET A 254 -26.40 5.93 18.00
CA MET A 254 -27.03 5.01 17.04
C MET A 254 -27.47 3.68 17.70
N LEU A 255 -27.42 3.55 19.03
CA LEU A 255 -27.73 2.33 19.80
C LEU A 255 -26.91 1.10 19.34
N ASN A 256 -25.76 1.32 18.73
CA ASN A 256 -24.86 0.25 18.27
C ASN A 256 -23.76 -0.02 19.32
N TRP A 257 -24.16 -0.66 20.42
CA TRP A 257 -23.30 -0.93 21.57
C TRP A 257 -22.03 -1.74 21.22
N LYS A 258 -22.15 -2.72 20.30
CA LYS A 258 -21.02 -3.52 19.85
C LYS A 258 -19.93 -2.66 19.21
N MET A 259 -20.32 -1.78 18.30
CA MET A 259 -19.36 -0.89 17.64
C MET A 259 -18.89 0.24 18.56
N ALA A 260 -19.73 0.74 19.46
CA ALA A 260 -19.33 1.70 20.48
C ALA A 260 -18.20 1.13 21.35
N TYR A 261 -18.32 -0.10 21.82
CA TYR A 261 -17.26 -0.81 22.55
C TYR A 261 -15.97 -0.91 21.73
N VAL A 262 -16.06 -1.30 20.43
CA VAL A 262 -14.88 -1.38 19.55
C VAL A 262 -14.18 -0.02 19.44
N TYR A 263 -14.94 1.06 19.24
CA TYR A 263 -14.36 2.40 19.12
C TYR A 263 -13.75 2.90 20.43
N LEU A 264 -14.36 2.61 21.58
CA LEU A 264 -13.85 2.95 22.90
C LEU A 264 -12.47 2.31 23.12
N ILE A 265 -12.39 0.99 22.96
CA ILE A 265 -11.14 0.27 23.16
C ILE A 265 -10.07 0.69 22.14
N ALA A 266 -10.45 0.85 20.88
CA ALA A 266 -9.51 1.33 19.85
C ALA A 266 -9.02 2.76 20.13
N GLY A 267 -9.90 3.65 20.61
CA GLY A 267 -9.56 5.00 21.05
C GLY A 267 -8.55 4.99 22.21
N SER A 268 -8.80 4.15 23.22
CA SER A 268 -7.89 4.00 24.38
C SER A 268 -6.53 3.45 23.97
N VAL A 269 -6.47 2.50 23.05
CA VAL A 269 -5.21 1.97 22.51
C VAL A 269 -4.45 3.04 21.73
N ARG A 270 -5.15 3.87 20.92
CA ARG A 270 -4.54 5.01 20.21
C ARG A 270 -3.98 6.04 21.19
N PHE A 271 -4.74 6.39 22.24
CA PHE A 271 -4.32 7.32 23.27
C PHE A 271 -3.09 6.82 24.02
N TYR A 272 -3.09 5.54 24.44
CA TYR A 272 -1.91 4.93 25.06
C TYR A 272 -0.68 4.99 24.13
N THR A 273 -0.89 4.66 22.83
CA THR A 273 0.19 4.72 21.82
C THR A 273 0.71 6.15 21.66
N PHE A 274 -0.18 7.14 21.67
CA PHE A 274 0.16 8.54 21.61
C PHE A 274 1.05 8.96 22.79
N LEU A 275 0.63 8.67 24.02
CA LEU A 275 1.41 9.00 25.24
C LEU A 275 2.78 8.31 25.25
N LYS A 276 2.83 7.05 24.83
CA LYS A 276 4.08 6.27 24.82
C LYS A 276 5.11 6.77 23.82
N ASN A 277 4.69 7.36 22.71
CA ASN A 277 5.56 7.71 21.58
C ASN A 277 5.67 9.23 21.32
N ILE A 278 4.91 10.06 22.02
CA ILE A 278 5.10 11.51 21.96
C ILE A 278 6.40 11.85 22.69
N LYS A 279 7.31 12.54 22.01
CA LYS A 279 8.60 13.01 22.53
C LYS A 279 8.73 14.50 22.29
#